data_b052ca35775c61f8ac3e097ad98b2572
#
_entry.id   b052ca35775c61f8ac3e097ad98b2572
#
_cell.length_a   1.000
_cell.length_b   1.000
_cell.length_c   1.000
_cell.angle_alpha   90.00
_cell.angle_beta   90.00
_cell.angle_gamma   90.00
#
_symmetry.space_group_name_H-M   'P 1'
#
loop_
_entity.id
_entity.type
_entity.pdbx_description
1 polymer ?
#
loop_
_entity_poly.entity_id
_entity_poly.type
_entity_poly.pdbx_seq_one_letter_code
_entity_poly.pdbx_strand_id
1 'polypeptide(L)'
;MNAHALIGLGANLGNAYQTIVDAILELKSASGILNVQCSRLYASDPVEAQGPVFINAVASLETTLAPINLLNLLQSIELEHGRVRPYRNAPRTLDLDLLWYDGIEITTPRLILPHPRMHQRAFVLEPLKELEPELQLPQGSIDMLLKACSDQKIWLLQD
;
A
#
# COMPACT_ATOMS: atom_id res chain seq x y z
N MET A 1 -15.69 16.09 8.28
CA MET A 1 -15.93 14.65 8.34
C MET A 1 -14.70 13.91 7.89
N ASN A 2 -14.40 12.82 8.56
CA ASN A 2 -13.22 12.03 8.22
C ASN A 2 -13.60 10.92 7.26
N ALA A 3 -12.74 10.68 6.28
CA ALA A 3 -12.86 9.55 5.37
C ALA A 3 -11.96 8.41 5.83
N HIS A 4 -12.34 7.20 5.49
CA HIS A 4 -11.55 6.00 5.75
C HIS A 4 -10.76 5.64 4.50
N ALA A 5 -9.46 5.45 4.65
CA ALA A 5 -8.60 5.13 3.51
C ALA A 5 -7.67 3.96 3.83
N LEU A 6 -7.28 3.26 2.79
CA LEU A 6 -6.36 2.13 2.87
C LEU A 6 -5.16 2.41 1.97
N ILE A 7 -3.96 2.21 2.52
CA ILE A 7 -2.69 2.53 1.88
C ILE A 7 -1.85 1.27 1.79
N GLY A 8 -1.34 0.97 0.60
CA GLY A 8 -0.36 -0.09 0.41
C GLY A 8 1.05 0.47 0.56
N LEU A 9 1.91 -0.24 1.26
CA LEU A 9 3.31 0.13 1.45
C LEU A 9 4.19 -1.02 0.94
N GLY A 10 5.22 -0.67 0.17
CA GLY A 10 6.17 -1.66 -0.33
C GLY A 10 7.56 -1.09 -0.48
N ALA A 11 8.57 -1.90 -0.21
CA ALA A 11 9.96 -1.52 -0.38
C ALA A 11 10.82 -2.77 -0.58
N ASN A 12 11.89 -2.66 -1.38
CA ASN A 12 12.82 -3.78 -1.56
C ASN A 12 14.28 -3.38 -1.71
N LEU A 13 14.57 -2.08 -1.68
CA LEU A 13 15.94 -1.60 -1.82
C LEU A 13 16.49 -1.13 -0.48
N GLY A 14 17.79 -1.31 -0.27
CA GLY A 14 18.46 -0.89 0.94
C GLY A 14 17.87 -1.56 2.18
N ASN A 15 17.69 -0.81 3.25
CA ASN A 15 17.03 -1.31 4.45
C ASN A 15 15.52 -1.16 4.32
N ALA A 16 14.91 -2.07 3.58
CA ALA A 16 13.47 -2.01 3.27
C ALA A 16 12.59 -2.02 4.53
N TYR A 17 12.95 -2.83 5.53
CA TYR A 17 12.20 -2.87 6.79
C TYR A 17 12.15 -1.49 7.45
N GLN A 18 13.30 -0.84 7.59
CA GLN A 18 13.36 0.47 8.22
C GLN A 18 12.61 1.52 7.39
N THR A 19 12.69 1.44 6.07
CA THR A 19 11.97 2.33 5.18
C THR A 19 10.46 2.24 5.42
N ILE A 20 9.91 1.04 5.56
CA ILE A 20 8.49 0.85 5.85
C ILE A 20 8.12 1.42 7.22
N VAL A 21 8.93 1.14 8.24
CA VAL A 21 8.68 1.66 9.59
C VAL A 21 8.69 3.19 9.60
N ASP A 22 9.66 3.80 8.93
CA ASP A 22 9.76 5.25 8.85
C ASP A 22 8.57 5.86 8.12
N ALA A 23 8.12 5.24 7.04
CA ALA A 23 6.95 5.70 6.29
C ALA A 23 5.68 5.67 7.15
N ILE A 24 5.51 4.63 7.95
CA ILE A 24 4.37 4.52 8.88
C ILE A 24 4.41 5.66 9.90
N LEU A 25 5.58 5.94 10.47
CA LEU A 25 5.74 7.04 11.43
C LEU A 25 5.44 8.39 10.78
N GLU A 26 5.87 8.59 9.55
CA GLU A 26 5.56 9.82 8.81
C GLU A 26 4.08 9.98 8.56
N LEU A 27 3.38 8.89 8.21
CA LEU A 27 1.93 8.93 8.06
C LEU A 27 1.25 9.32 9.38
N LYS A 28 1.69 8.73 10.48
CA LYS A 28 1.10 9.02 11.80
C LYS A 28 1.27 10.47 12.22
N SER A 29 2.32 11.13 11.76
CA SER A 29 2.60 12.52 12.13
C SER A 29 2.12 13.54 11.11
N ALA A 30 1.60 13.10 9.97
CA ALA A 30 1.17 14.00 8.90
C ALA A 30 -0.13 14.72 9.26
N SER A 31 -0.20 15.99 8.86
CA SER A 31 -1.42 16.78 9.03
C SER A 31 -2.56 16.20 8.20
N GLY A 32 -3.74 16.08 8.82
CA GLY A 32 -4.92 15.53 8.14
C GLY A 32 -5.00 14.01 8.17
N ILE A 33 -4.10 13.34 8.86
CA ILE A 33 -4.08 11.87 9.01
C ILE A 33 -4.34 11.50 10.47
N LEU A 34 -5.29 10.60 10.71
CA LEU A 34 -5.74 10.20 12.02
C LEU A 34 -5.86 8.69 12.11
N ASN A 35 -5.69 8.16 13.32
CA ASN A 35 -6.00 6.77 13.65
C ASN A 35 -5.36 5.74 12.71
N VAL A 36 -4.06 5.87 12.49
CA VAL A 36 -3.33 4.96 11.62
C VAL A 36 -3.17 3.60 12.32
N GLN A 37 -3.60 2.56 11.64
CA GLN A 37 -3.38 1.16 12.06
C GLN A 37 -2.65 0.46 10.92
N CYS A 38 -1.62 -0.30 11.24
CA CYS A 38 -0.84 -1.00 10.23
C CYS A 38 -0.94 -2.50 10.43
N SER A 39 -0.98 -3.23 9.32
CA SER A 39 -0.86 -4.68 9.34
C SER A 39 0.53 -5.10 9.81
N ARG A 40 0.70 -6.37 10.10
CA ARG A 40 2.05 -6.95 10.22
C ARG A 40 2.77 -6.81 8.88
N LEU A 41 4.07 -6.99 8.90
CA LEU A 41 4.89 -6.89 7.70
C LEU A 41 5.02 -8.25 7.04
N TYR A 42 4.92 -8.26 5.71
CA TYR A 42 5.01 -9.46 4.90
C TYR A 42 6.16 -9.33 3.91
N ALA A 43 6.71 -10.45 3.49
CA ALA A 43 7.68 -10.49 2.41
C ALA A 43 7.08 -11.19 1.22
N SER A 44 7.45 -10.76 0.02
CA SER A 44 6.99 -11.37 -1.22
C SER A 44 8.11 -11.39 -2.24
N ASP A 45 8.06 -12.39 -3.14
CA ASP A 45 8.99 -12.43 -4.26
C ASP A 45 8.63 -11.33 -5.27
N PRO A 46 9.63 -10.72 -5.93
CA PRO A 46 9.36 -9.79 -7.02
C PRO A 46 8.55 -10.47 -8.14
N VAL A 47 7.54 -9.78 -8.68
CA VAL A 47 6.61 -10.37 -9.66
C VAL A 47 7.32 -10.78 -10.94
N GLU A 48 8.23 -9.98 -11.42
CA GLU A 48 8.93 -10.24 -12.68
C GLU A 48 10.43 -10.07 -12.54
N ALA A 49 10.90 -9.89 -11.34
CA ALA A 49 12.21 -9.34 -11.18
C ALA A 49 13.15 -10.30 -10.49
N GLN A 50 14.36 -10.17 -10.86
CA GLN A 50 15.49 -10.54 -10.08
C GLN A 50 15.73 -9.44 -9.06
N GLY A 51 16.13 -9.79 -7.89
CA GLY A 51 16.46 -8.82 -6.86
C GLY A 51 15.91 -9.19 -5.50
N PRO A 52 16.06 -8.28 -4.53
CA PRO A 52 15.61 -8.55 -3.15
C PRO A 52 14.11 -8.75 -3.08
N VAL A 53 13.68 -9.52 -2.09
CA VAL A 53 12.25 -9.65 -1.79
C VAL A 53 11.68 -8.27 -1.41
N PHE A 54 10.40 -8.08 -1.70
CA PHE A 54 9.67 -6.92 -1.23
C PHE A 54 9.20 -7.13 0.19
N ILE A 55 9.21 -6.05 0.96
CA ILE A 55 8.52 -5.98 2.25
C ILE A 55 7.27 -5.17 2.03
N ASN A 56 6.13 -5.71 2.47
CA ASN A 56 4.81 -5.14 2.19
C ASN A 56 3.99 -5.03 3.46
N ALA A 57 3.13 -4.02 3.49
CA ALA A 57 2.16 -3.82 4.55
C ALA A 57 0.97 -3.05 3.99
N VAL A 58 -0.12 -3.04 4.74
CA VAL A 58 -1.26 -2.17 4.47
C VAL A 58 -1.54 -1.36 5.73
N ALA A 59 -1.82 -0.08 5.56
CA ALA A 59 -2.24 0.80 6.64
C ALA A 59 -3.68 1.22 6.41
N SER A 60 -4.45 1.23 7.51
CA SER A 60 -5.79 1.80 7.55
C SER A 60 -5.69 3.13 8.29
N LEU A 61 -6.35 4.16 7.79
CA LEU A 61 -6.33 5.46 8.44
C LEU A 61 -7.62 6.22 8.19
N GLU A 62 -7.83 7.24 9.00
CA GLU A 62 -8.84 8.26 8.76
C GLU A 62 -8.16 9.52 8.28
N THR A 63 -8.82 10.28 7.44
CA THR A 63 -8.23 11.49 6.88
C THR A 63 -9.27 12.56 6.63
N THR A 64 -8.85 13.82 6.82
CA THR A 64 -9.62 14.98 6.40
C THR A 64 -9.26 15.42 4.99
N LEU A 65 -8.25 14.81 4.39
CA LEU A 65 -7.79 15.17 3.04
C LEU A 65 -8.70 14.57 1.99
N ALA A 66 -8.96 15.31 0.92
CA ALA A 66 -9.59 14.77 -0.27
C ALA A 66 -8.66 13.73 -0.93
N PRO A 67 -9.20 12.82 -1.77
CA PRO A 67 -8.37 11.75 -2.36
C PRO A 67 -7.13 12.24 -3.07
N ILE A 68 -7.23 13.30 -3.87
CA ILE A 68 -6.07 13.79 -4.62
C ILE A 68 -5.02 14.41 -3.68
N ASN A 69 -5.45 15.02 -2.60
CA ASN A 69 -4.54 15.61 -1.62
C ASN A 69 -3.84 14.51 -0.80
N LEU A 70 -4.56 13.44 -0.50
CA LEU A 70 -3.94 12.27 0.13
C LEU A 70 -2.90 11.64 -0.79
N LEU A 71 -3.21 11.49 -2.07
CA LEU A 71 -2.23 11.02 -3.05
C LEU A 71 -0.99 11.90 -3.08
N ASN A 72 -1.16 13.22 -3.07
CA ASN A 72 -0.04 14.17 -3.05
C ASN A 72 0.82 13.98 -1.79
N LEU A 73 0.21 13.75 -0.64
CA LEU A 73 0.95 13.46 0.58
C LEU A 73 1.78 12.18 0.44
N LEU A 74 1.17 11.13 -0.07
CA LEU A 74 1.87 9.85 -0.26
C LEU A 74 3.08 10.02 -1.19
N GLN A 75 2.91 10.76 -2.27
CA GLN A 75 4.00 11.03 -3.20
C GLN A 75 5.11 11.85 -2.57
N SER A 76 4.77 12.80 -1.70
CA SER A 76 5.79 13.59 -0.99
C SER A 76 6.61 12.72 -0.03
N ILE A 77 5.97 11.77 0.63
CA ILE A 77 6.68 10.82 1.49
C ILE A 77 7.62 9.94 0.67
N GLU A 78 7.15 9.45 -0.49
CA GLU A 78 8.01 8.69 -1.39
C GLU A 78 9.26 9.47 -1.80
N LEU A 79 9.10 10.76 -2.11
CA LEU A 79 10.22 11.61 -2.49
C LEU A 79 11.24 11.79 -1.36
N GLU A 80 10.78 11.92 -0.11
CA GLU A 80 11.66 12.03 1.04
C GLU A 80 12.49 10.77 1.26
N HIS A 81 12.02 9.62 0.79
CA HIS A 81 12.72 8.35 0.89
C HIS A 81 13.59 8.04 -0.32
N GLY A 82 14.04 9.07 -1.02
CA GLY A 82 15.01 8.91 -2.07
C GLY A 82 14.45 8.43 -3.39
N ARG A 83 13.18 8.73 -3.66
CA ARG A 83 12.58 8.41 -4.95
C ARG A 83 13.12 9.32 -6.06
N VAL A 84 14.42 9.41 -6.13
CA VAL A 84 15.09 10.08 -7.24
C VAL A 84 15.18 9.06 -8.37
N ARG A 85 14.49 9.33 -9.46
CA ARG A 85 14.51 8.47 -10.62
C ARG A 85 15.39 9.10 -11.68
N PRO A 86 16.66 8.68 -11.79
CA PRO A 86 17.54 9.23 -12.81
C PRO A 86 17.11 8.84 -14.22
N TYR A 87 16.24 7.83 -14.34
CA TYR A 87 15.69 7.42 -15.62
C TYR A 87 14.33 6.76 -15.41
N ARG A 88 13.58 6.62 -16.49
CA ARG A 88 12.24 6.01 -16.46
C ARG A 88 12.34 4.55 -15.99
N ASN A 89 11.41 4.16 -15.13
CA ASN A 89 11.38 2.83 -14.52
C ASN A 89 12.57 2.50 -13.63
N ALA A 90 13.28 3.50 -13.14
CA ALA A 90 14.33 3.29 -12.16
C ALA A 90 13.75 2.66 -10.88
N PRO A 91 14.52 1.82 -10.18
CA PRO A 91 14.07 1.22 -8.92
C PRO A 91 13.66 2.27 -7.91
N ARG A 92 12.65 1.95 -7.09
CA ARG A 92 12.12 2.83 -6.06
C ARG A 92 12.47 2.31 -4.69
N THR A 93 12.84 3.23 -3.80
CA THR A 93 13.10 2.89 -2.40
C THR A 93 11.80 2.55 -1.67
N LEU A 94 10.75 3.30 -1.96
CA LEU A 94 9.46 3.17 -1.28
C LEU A 94 8.32 3.38 -2.27
N ASP A 95 7.35 2.48 -2.23
CA ASP A 95 6.08 2.64 -2.95
C ASP A 95 4.94 2.81 -1.95
N LEU A 96 4.16 3.86 -2.11
CA LEU A 96 2.93 4.09 -1.35
C LEU A 96 1.77 4.21 -2.34
N ASP A 97 0.82 3.28 -2.23
CA ASP A 97 -0.34 3.25 -3.10
C ASP A 97 -1.60 3.60 -2.33
N LEU A 98 -2.38 4.54 -2.86
CA LEU A 98 -3.73 4.76 -2.36
C LEU A 98 -4.62 3.66 -2.93
N LEU A 99 -5.07 2.74 -2.07
CA LEU A 99 -5.78 1.55 -2.49
C LEU A 99 -7.29 1.76 -2.56
N TRP A 100 -7.83 2.45 -1.58
CA TRP A 100 -9.27 2.53 -1.36
C TRP A 100 -9.57 3.76 -0.50
N TYR A 101 -10.69 4.41 -0.75
CA TYR A 101 -11.08 5.64 -0.04
C TYR A 101 -12.60 5.68 0.05
N ASP A 102 -13.13 5.33 1.23
CA ASP A 102 -14.57 5.35 1.52
C ASP A 102 -15.45 4.57 0.53
N GLY A 103 -14.88 3.62 -0.20
CA GLY A 103 -15.62 2.87 -1.22
C GLY A 103 -16.01 3.68 -2.44
N ILE A 104 -15.53 4.90 -2.61
CA ILE A 104 -15.85 5.70 -3.79
C ILE A 104 -15.06 5.21 -5.01
N GLU A 105 -15.61 5.49 -6.18
CA GLU A 105 -14.96 5.17 -7.44
C GLU A 105 -14.47 6.45 -8.10
N ILE A 106 -13.19 6.45 -8.50
CA ILE A 106 -12.56 7.56 -9.21
C ILE A 106 -11.83 6.99 -10.41
N THR A 107 -11.99 7.63 -11.56
CA THR A 107 -11.24 7.28 -12.76
C THR A 107 -10.73 8.56 -13.41
N THR A 108 -9.50 8.93 -13.05
CA THR A 108 -8.82 10.10 -13.61
C THR A 108 -7.42 9.70 -14.07
N PRO A 109 -6.74 10.53 -14.87
CA PRO A 109 -5.37 10.21 -15.28
C PRO A 109 -4.39 10.04 -14.14
N ARG A 110 -4.60 10.74 -13.00
CA ARG A 110 -3.70 10.65 -11.85
C ARG A 110 -4.10 9.62 -10.83
N LEU A 111 -5.39 9.27 -10.75
CA LEU A 111 -5.90 8.46 -9.64
C LEU A 111 -7.06 7.60 -10.08
N ILE A 112 -6.94 6.31 -9.81
CA ILE A 112 -8.02 5.35 -10.01
C ILE A 112 -8.30 4.67 -8.68
N LEU A 113 -9.54 4.71 -8.23
CA LEU A 113 -10.00 4.07 -7.00
C LEU A 113 -11.24 3.20 -7.25
N PRO A 114 -11.32 2.03 -6.64
CA PRO A 114 -10.25 1.33 -5.90
C PRO A 114 -9.06 1.08 -6.82
N HIS A 115 -7.89 0.86 -6.22
CA HIS A 115 -6.68 0.59 -7.00
C HIS A 115 -6.94 -0.52 -8.02
N PRO A 116 -6.59 -0.32 -9.31
CA PRO A 116 -7.05 -1.23 -10.36
C PRO A 116 -6.48 -2.64 -10.32
N ARG A 117 -5.40 -2.85 -9.54
CA ARG A 117 -4.73 -4.16 -9.48
C ARG A 117 -4.71 -4.76 -8.08
N MET A 118 -5.26 -4.08 -7.07
CA MET A 118 -5.17 -4.59 -5.70
C MET A 118 -5.84 -5.96 -5.53
N HIS A 119 -6.88 -6.21 -6.30
CA HIS A 119 -7.62 -7.47 -6.21
C HIS A 119 -6.85 -8.67 -6.80
N GLN A 120 -5.73 -8.42 -7.44
CA GLN A 120 -4.90 -9.45 -8.08
C GLN A 120 -3.56 -9.66 -7.37
N ARG A 121 -3.36 -8.99 -6.22
CA ARG A 121 -2.06 -8.96 -5.54
C ARG A 121 -2.15 -9.52 -4.14
N ALA A 122 -1.59 -10.70 -3.93
CA ALA A 122 -1.57 -11.31 -2.59
C ALA A 122 -0.84 -10.43 -1.58
N PHE A 123 0.20 -9.70 -2.01
CA PHE A 123 0.95 -8.82 -1.11
C PHE A 123 0.17 -7.59 -0.66
N VAL A 124 -1.01 -7.36 -1.25
CA VAL A 124 -1.98 -6.38 -0.76
C VAL A 124 -3.06 -7.08 0.04
N LEU A 125 -3.62 -8.15 -0.50
CA LEU A 125 -4.79 -8.82 0.07
C LEU A 125 -4.50 -9.49 1.42
N GLU A 126 -3.34 -10.13 1.58
CA GLU A 126 -2.99 -10.77 2.85
C GLU A 126 -2.88 -9.77 4.01
N PRO A 127 -2.10 -8.69 3.88
CA PRO A 127 -2.08 -7.67 4.95
C PRO A 127 -3.44 -7.00 5.13
N LEU A 128 -4.17 -6.77 4.05
CA LEU A 128 -5.48 -6.13 4.10
C LEU A 128 -6.47 -6.96 4.91
N LYS A 129 -6.41 -8.28 4.79
CA LYS A 129 -7.29 -9.18 5.53
C LYS A 129 -7.16 -9.01 7.05
N GLU A 130 -5.98 -8.65 7.55
CA GLU A 130 -5.80 -8.41 8.98
C GLU A 130 -6.61 -7.21 9.47
N LEU A 131 -6.70 -6.18 8.64
CA LEU A 131 -7.34 -4.91 9.01
C LEU A 131 -8.81 -4.86 8.66
N GLU A 132 -9.16 -5.41 7.51
CA GLU A 132 -10.51 -5.29 6.94
C GLU A 132 -10.98 -6.63 6.36
N PRO A 133 -11.16 -7.65 7.22
CA PRO A 133 -11.51 -8.99 6.72
C PRO A 133 -12.85 -9.05 6.01
N GLU A 134 -13.75 -8.10 6.29
CA GLU A 134 -15.10 -8.06 5.73
C GLU A 134 -15.21 -7.18 4.49
N LEU A 135 -14.11 -6.55 4.05
CA LEU A 135 -14.14 -5.63 2.93
C LEU A 135 -14.57 -6.33 1.66
N GLN A 136 -15.49 -5.70 0.91
CA GLN A 136 -15.91 -6.16 -0.41
C GLN A 136 -15.35 -5.23 -1.47
N LEU A 137 -14.60 -5.78 -2.40
CA LEU A 137 -14.12 -5.06 -3.57
C LEU A 137 -15.08 -5.34 -4.74
N PRO A 138 -15.04 -4.53 -5.79
CA PRO A 138 -15.92 -4.79 -6.96
C PRO A 138 -15.79 -6.20 -7.51
N GLN A 139 -14.62 -6.83 -7.37
CA GLN A 139 -14.34 -8.15 -7.93
C GLN A 139 -14.68 -9.29 -6.96
N GLY A 140 -14.95 -9.01 -5.69
CA GLY A 140 -15.31 -10.04 -4.73
C GLY A 140 -14.79 -9.78 -3.32
N SER A 141 -14.99 -10.77 -2.44
CA SER A 141 -14.47 -10.73 -1.09
C SER A 141 -12.96 -10.98 -1.05
N ILE A 142 -12.33 -10.56 0.03
CA ILE A 142 -10.88 -10.77 0.20
C ILE A 142 -10.54 -12.25 0.15
N ASP A 143 -11.31 -13.11 0.84
CA ASP A 143 -11.03 -14.54 0.85
C ASP A 143 -11.13 -15.17 -0.54
N MET A 144 -12.13 -14.76 -1.32
CA MET A 144 -12.30 -15.24 -2.68
C MET A 144 -11.14 -14.81 -3.57
N LEU A 145 -10.74 -13.55 -3.44
CA LEU A 145 -9.64 -12.99 -4.23
C LEU A 145 -8.30 -13.62 -3.85
N LEU A 146 -8.07 -13.92 -2.58
CA LEU A 146 -6.86 -14.60 -2.15
C LEU A 146 -6.74 -16.00 -2.74
N LYS A 147 -7.85 -16.71 -2.87
CA LYS A 147 -7.84 -18.03 -3.52
C LYS A 147 -7.36 -17.92 -4.98
N ALA A 148 -7.75 -16.86 -5.66
CA ALA A 148 -7.32 -16.62 -7.05
C ALA A 148 -5.84 -16.24 -7.15
N CYS A 149 -5.21 -15.82 -6.04
CA CYS A 149 -3.80 -15.45 -5.97
C CYS A 149 -2.93 -16.52 -5.30
N SER A 150 -3.42 -17.75 -5.17
CA SER A 150 -2.75 -18.80 -4.41
C SER A 150 -1.39 -19.20 -4.97
N ASP A 151 -1.08 -18.86 -6.21
CA ASP A 151 0.21 -19.10 -6.84
C ASP A 151 1.27 -18.05 -6.49
N GLN A 152 0.87 -16.96 -5.87
CA GLN A 152 1.80 -15.89 -5.47
C GLN A 152 2.39 -16.20 -4.10
N LYS A 153 3.70 -16.07 -3.99
CA LYS A 153 4.41 -16.36 -2.75
C LYS A 153 4.46 -15.13 -1.86
N ILE A 154 3.90 -15.29 -0.68
CA ILE A 154 3.94 -14.26 0.36
C ILE A 154 4.05 -14.95 1.71
N TRP A 155 4.82 -14.37 2.62
CA TRP A 155 4.99 -14.92 3.95
C TRP A 155 5.13 -13.81 4.98
N LEU A 156 4.75 -14.12 6.21
CA LEU A 156 4.83 -13.19 7.32
C LEU A 156 6.28 -13.06 7.76
N LEU A 157 6.74 -11.82 7.93
CA LEU A 157 8.05 -11.57 8.51
C LEU A 157 7.98 -11.83 10.01
N GLN A 158 9.03 -12.45 10.53
CA GLN A 158 9.20 -12.61 11.97
C GLN A 158 9.99 -11.41 12.49
N ASP A 159 9.50 -10.84 13.57
CA ASP A 159 10.18 -9.75 14.23
C ASP A 159 11.40 -10.23 15.00
#